data_4f6e4e306d95c875596f05badad09b87
#
_entry.id   4f6e4e306d95c875596f05badad09b87
#
_cell.length_a   1.000
_cell.length_b   1.000
_cell.length_c   1.000
_cell.angle_alpha   90.00
_cell.angle_beta   90.00
_cell.angle_gamma   90.00
#
_symmetry.space_group_name_H-M   'P 1'
#
loop_
_entity.id
_entity.type
_entity.pdbx_description
1 polymer ?
#
loop_
_entity_poly.entity_id
_entity_poly.type
_entity_poly.pdbx_seq_one_letter_code
_entity_poly.pdbx_strand_id
1 'polypeptide(L)'
;EISYWLQLKSLFDYYKIPFPILTLRNSILLLNRRDLDFIDKNNIQITDLLRSKSLFIKNIINSNFKDNLNLDYEKKELKSIFKSLLKTATHVDKNLEAFVKSNETKQFKMVDSIEKKIIKSYKRKIEDLINSCEKIYDKAHPDGILQERKINFSEYYSFIGKKMIKNIYDSIIPFDNKLIVIEI
;
A
#
# COMPACT_ATOMS: atom_id res chain seq x y z
N GLU A 1 -12.22 -14.44 -10.71
CA GLU A 1 -12.64 -15.12 -11.97
C GLU A 1 -12.18 -16.59 -12.03
N ILE A 2 -10.89 -16.88 -11.80
CA ILE A 2 -10.40 -18.29 -11.79
C ILE A 2 -11.16 -19.14 -10.77
N SER A 3 -11.35 -18.64 -9.55
CA SER A 3 -12.11 -19.35 -8.52
C SER A 3 -13.56 -19.64 -8.94
N TYR A 4 -14.18 -18.73 -9.68
CA TYR A 4 -15.52 -18.95 -10.24
C TYR A 4 -15.51 -20.07 -11.28
N TRP A 5 -14.57 -20.05 -12.21
CA TRP A 5 -14.45 -21.12 -13.21
C TRP A 5 -14.20 -22.49 -12.59
N LEU A 6 -13.37 -22.56 -11.54
CA LEU A 6 -13.10 -23.80 -10.83
C LEU A 6 -14.37 -24.42 -10.21
N GLN A 7 -15.36 -23.61 -9.82
CA GLN A 7 -16.65 -24.10 -9.32
C GLN A 7 -17.47 -24.82 -10.41
N LEU A 8 -17.20 -24.51 -11.68
CA LEU A 8 -17.90 -25.14 -12.80
C LEU A 8 -17.29 -26.47 -13.24
N LYS A 9 -16.16 -26.88 -12.64
CA LYS A 9 -15.45 -28.11 -13.06
C LYS A 9 -16.34 -29.35 -13.02
N SER A 10 -17.13 -29.52 -11.96
CA SER A 10 -18.06 -30.67 -11.84
C SER A 10 -19.13 -30.69 -12.92
N LEU A 11 -19.55 -29.54 -13.42
CA LEU A 11 -20.50 -29.41 -14.53
C LEU A 11 -19.85 -29.88 -15.85
N PHE A 12 -18.61 -29.47 -16.12
CA PHE A 12 -17.86 -29.93 -17.28
C PHE A 12 -17.63 -31.45 -17.24
N ASP A 13 -17.29 -32.01 -16.06
CA ASP A 13 -17.10 -33.45 -15.87
C ASP A 13 -18.41 -34.22 -16.09
N TYR A 14 -19.55 -33.68 -15.59
CA TYR A 14 -20.88 -34.29 -15.82
C TYR A 14 -21.24 -34.41 -17.31
N TYR A 15 -21.01 -33.34 -18.07
CA TYR A 15 -21.28 -33.32 -19.51
C TYR A 15 -20.15 -33.95 -20.36
N LYS A 16 -19.08 -34.44 -19.71
CA LYS A 16 -17.91 -35.02 -20.41
C LYS A 16 -17.25 -34.05 -21.41
N ILE A 17 -17.27 -32.77 -21.08
CA ILE A 17 -16.62 -31.71 -21.87
C ILE A 17 -15.25 -31.41 -21.23
N PRO A 18 -14.16 -31.34 -22.01
CA PRO A 18 -12.86 -30.97 -21.49
C PRO A 18 -12.89 -29.61 -20.77
N PHE A 19 -12.39 -29.57 -19.52
CA PHE A 19 -12.31 -28.32 -18.78
C PHE A 19 -11.23 -27.40 -19.41
N PRO A 20 -11.54 -26.13 -19.65
CA PRO A 20 -10.60 -25.21 -20.29
C PRO A 20 -9.37 -24.96 -19.42
N ILE A 21 -8.25 -24.71 -20.06
CA ILE A 21 -7.03 -24.21 -19.35
C ILE A 21 -7.27 -22.78 -18.91
N LEU A 22 -7.20 -22.56 -17.61
CA LEU A 22 -7.39 -21.24 -17.02
C LEU A 22 -6.04 -20.55 -16.84
N THR A 23 -5.89 -19.36 -17.41
CA THR A 23 -4.69 -18.54 -17.24
C THR A 23 -5.08 -17.18 -16.73
N LEU A 24 -4.19 -16.56 -15.93
CA LEU A 24 -4.34 -15.16 -15.59
C LEU A 24 -4.06 -14.31 -16.84
N ARG A 25 -4.91 -13.31 -17.06
CA ARG A 25 -4.64 -12.31 -18.09
C ARG A 25 -3.50 -11.40 -17.64
N ASN A 26 -2.79 -10.85 -18.58
CA ASN A 26 -1.80 -9.82 -18.31
C ASN A 26 -2.46 -8.57 -17.72
N SER A 27 -1.79 -7.96 -16.75
CA SER A 27 -2.21 -6.69 -16.15
C SER A 27 -1.32 -5.57 -16.65
N ILE A 28 -1.91 -4.47 -17.11
CA ILE A 28 -1.21 -3.36 -17.75
C ILE A 28 -1.58 -2.06 -17.04
N LEU A 29 -0.57 -1.25 -16.76
CA LEU A 29 -0.70 0.11 -16.25
C LEU A 29 -0.04 1.07 -17.24
N LEU A 30 -0.81 2.06 -17.70
CA LEU A 30 -0.33 3.12 -18.60
C LEU A 30 0.01 4.36 -17.77
N LEU A 31 1.25 4.80 -17.83
CA LEU A 31 1.71 6.02 -17.16
C LEU A 31 2.44 6.92 -18.15
N ASN A 32 2.27 8.23 -17.99
CA ASN A 32 3.02 9.17 -18.81
C ASN A 32 4.46 9.32 -18.31
N ARG A 33 5.33 9.81 -19.17
CA ARG A 33 6.76 10.03 -18.90
C ARG A 33 7.00 10.82 -17.61
N ARG A 34 6.23 11.89 -17.38
CA ARG A 34 6.40 12.75 -16.20
C ARG A 34 6.14 11.99 -14.90
N ASP A 35 5.12 11.12 -14.89
CA ASP A 35 4.79 10.31 -13.72
C ASP A 35 5.89 9.26 -13.44
N LEU A 36 6.44 8.64 -14.50
CA LEU A 36 7.57 7.71 -14.38
C LEU A 36 8.83 8.41 -13.88
N ASP A 37 9.20 9.54 -14.46
CA ASP A 37 10.35 10.35 -14.02
C ASP A 37 10.20 10.80 -12.55
N PHE A 38 8.97 11.12 -12.13
CA PHE A 38 8.69 11.48 -10.73
C PHE A 38 8.85 10.27 -9.79
N ILE A 39 8.37 9.11 -10.18
CA ILE A 39 8.50 7.85 -9.45
C ILE A 39 10.00 7.53 -9.26
N ASP A 40 10.77 7.57 -10.34
CA ASP A 40 12.21 7.27 -10.32
C ASP A 40 13.00 8.28 -9.47
N LYS A 41 12.75 9.57 -9.65
CA LYS A 41 13.41 10.65 -8.90
C LYS A 41 13.19 10.52 -7.39
N ASN A 42 12.04 10.05 -6.96
CA ASN A 42 11.69 9.92 -5.56
C ASN A 42 11.90 8.50 -5.02
N ASN A 43 12.53 7.60 -5.79
CA ASN A 43 12.79 6.20 -5.43
C ASN A 43 11.51 5.46 -4.98
N ILE A 44 10.37 5.73 -5.63
CA ILE A 44 9.09 5.09 -5.33
C ILE A 44 9.06 3.74 -6.04
N GLN A 45 8.72 2.69 -5.30
CA GLN A 45 8.55 1.38 -5.89
C GLN A 45 7.19 1.30 -6.63
N ILE A 46 7.20 0.98 -7.92
CA ILE A 46 5.96 0.82 -8.71
C ILE A 46 5.03 -0.24 -8.10
N THR A 47 5.60 -1.28 -7.48
CA THR A 47 4.84 -2.31 -6.77
C THR A 47 4.03 -1.77 -5.61
N ASP A 48 4.40 -0.63 -5.03
CA ASP A 48 3.63 0.01 -3.97
C ASP A 48 2.30 0.59 -4.49
N LEU A 49 2.20 0.89 -5.79
CA LEU A 49 0.93 1.28 -6.42
C LEU A 49 -0.12 0.15 -6.39
N LEU A 50 0.28 -1.11 -6.22
CA LEU A 50 -0.65 -2.24 -6.11
C LEU A 50 -1.23 -2.39 -4.68
N ARG A 51 -0.74 -1.61 -3.73
CA ARG A 51 -1.22 -1.62 -2.34
C ARG A 51 -2.39 -0.67 -2.17
N SER A 52 -3.03 -0.69 -0.99
CA SER A 52 -4.02 0.33 -0.66
C SER A 52 -3.40 1.73 -0.60
N LYS A 53 -4.17 2.77 -0.96
CA LYS A 53 -3.70 4.17 -0.96
C LYS A 53 -3.06 4.58 0.37
N SER A 54 -3.65 4.14 1.48
CA SER A 54 -3.13 4.43 2.81
C SER A 54 -1.76 3.81 3.09
N LEU A 55 -1.53 2.58 2.63
CA LEU A 55 -0.23 1.90 2.74
C LEU A 55 0.80 2.52 1.81
N PHE A 56 0.41 2.85 0.57
CA PHE A 56 1.27 3.53 -0.39
C PHE A 56 1.80 4.85 0.19
N ILE A 57 0.90 5.73 0.66
CA ILE A 57 1.30 7.01 1.28
C ILE A 57 2.13 6.80 2.56
N LYS A 58 1.78 5.81 3.38
CA LYS A 58 2.58 5.47 4.56
C LYS A 58 4.00 5.08 4.21
N ASN A 59 4.20 4.27 3.17
CA ASN A 59 5.53 3.86 2.71
C ASN A 59 6.35 5.07 2.24
N ILE A 60 5.74 5.99 1.49
CA ILE A 60 6.39 7.22 1.02
C ILE A 60 6.83 8.11 2.19
N ILE A 61 5.97 8.26 3.20
CA ILE A 61 6.33 9.03 4.40
C ILE A 61 7.53 8.39 5.10
N ASN A 62 7.51 7.07 5.27
CA ASN A 62 8.58 6.35 5.95
C ASN A 62 9.90 6.35 5.17
N SER A 63 9.86 6.21 3.83
CA SER A 63 11.07 6.19 3.00
C SER A 63 11.75 7.57 2.90
N ASN A 64 10.99 8.65 3.02
CA ASN A 64 11.51 10.02 2.96
C ASN A 64 11.99 10.55 4.32
N PHE A 65 11.69 9.86 5.40
CA PHE A 65 12.14 10.23 6.73
C PHE A 65 13.38 9.40 7.10
N LYS A 66 14.50 10.07 7.31
CA LYS A 66 15.78 9.42 7.64
C LYS A 66 15.78 8.79 9.03
N ASP A 67 14.97 9.34 9.96
CA ASP A 67 14.82 8.83 11.32
C ASP A 67 13.48 8.08 11.41
N ASN A 68 13.41 7.08 12.29
CA ASN A 68 12.21 6.30 12.47
C ASN A 68 11.09 7.18 13.07
N LEU A 69 9.97 7.40 12.33
CA LEU A 69 8.85 8.22 12.81
C LEU A 69 8.02 7.52 13.90
N ASN A 70 8.22 6.23 14.09
CA ASN A 70 7.54 5.50 15.13
C ASN A 70 8.34 5.58 16.46
N LEU A 71 7.63 5.68 17.55
CA LEU A 71 8.18 5.71 18.91
C LEU A 71 8.16 4.31 19.56
N ASP A 72 8.39 3.26 18.76
CA ASP A 72 8.35 1.87 19.27
C ASP A 72 9.46 1.59 20.27
N TYR A 73 10.64 2.19 20.07
CA TYR A 73 11.74 2.07 21.01
C TYR A 73 11.38 2.73 22.35
N GLU A 74 10.91 3.97 22.32
CA GLU A 74 10.52 4.74 23.50
C GLU A 74 9.37 4.07 24.25
N LYS A 75 8.43 3.46 23.51
CA LYS A 75 7.33 2.67 24.10
C LYS A 75 7.84 1.41 24.80
N LYS A 76 8.85 0.73 24.24
CA LYS A 76 9.48 -0.44 24.90
C LYS A 76 10.20 -0.04 26.18
N GLU A 77 10.97 1.05 26.15
CA GLU A 77 11.64 1.59 27.34
C GLU A 77 10.62 1.98 28.41
N LEU A 78 9.57 2.71 28.03
CA LEU A 78 8.48 3.09 28.95
C LEU A 78 7.85 1.85 29.61
N LYS A 79 7.59 0.79 28.84
CA LYS A 79 7.05 -0.47 29.36
C LYS A 79 8.00 -1.13 30.37
N SER A 80 9.30 -1.08 30.11
CA SER A 80 10.32 -1.61 31.02
C SER A 80 10.33 -0.85 32.35
N ILE A 81 10.23 0.49 32.29
CA ILE A 81 10.15 1.36 33.47
C ILE A 81 8.91 1.02 34.29
N PHE A 82 7.73 0.94 33.67
CA PHE A 82 6.49 0.60 34.38
C PHE A 82 6.51 -0.81 34.98
N LYS A 83 7.17 -1.77 34.33
CA LYS A 83 7.39 -3.11 34.89
C LYS A 83 8.23 -3.08 36.17
N SER A 84 9.25 -2.23 36.24
CA SER A 84 10.07 -2.03 37.44
C SER A 84 9.27 -1.35 38.54
N LEU A 85 8.56 -0.26 38.21
CA LEU A 85 7.71 0.47 39.16
C LEU A 85 6.61 -0.45 39.76
N LEU A 86 6.00 -1.30 38.92
CA LEU A 86 5.00 -2.25 39.37
C LEU A 86 5.56 -3.24 40.41
N LYS A 87 6.77 -3.77 40.18
CA LYS A 87 7.42 -4.66 41.14
C LYS A 87 7.66 -3.96 42.49
N THR A 88 8.18 -2.74 42.45
CA THR A 88 8.44 -1.96 43.66
C THR A 88 7.14 -1.61 44.40
N ALA A 89 6.12 -1.16 43.68
CA ALA A 89 4.83 -0.79 44.26
C ALA A 89 4.13 -1.99 44.91
N THR A 90 4.07 -3.14 44.23
CA THR A 90 3.42 -4.35 44.74
C THR A 90 4.17 -4.96 45.93
N HIS A 91 5.48 -4.72 46.04
CA HIS A 91 6.27 -5.12 47.21
C HIS A 91 5.89 -4.34 48.47
N VAL A 92 5.52 -3.06 48.29
CA VAL A 92 5.11 -2.18 49.40
C VAL A 92 3.64 -2.38 49.74
N ASP A 93 2.74 -2.30 48.73
CA ASP A 93 1.30 -2.48 48.89
C ASP A 93 0.69 -3.00 47.59
N LYS A 94 0.01 -4.16 47.66
CA LYS A 94 -0.67 -4.76 46.48
C LYS A 94 -1.78 -3.87 45.91
N ASN A 95 -2.39 -3.00 46.72
CA ASN A 95 -3.42 -2.07 46.25
C ASN A 95 -2.90 -1.03 45.25
N LEU A 96 -1.57 -0.77 45.25
CA LEU A 96 -0.95 0.16 44.32
C LEU A 96 -0.87 -0.40 42.89
N GLU A 97 -1.13 -1.67 42.67
CA GLU A 97 -1.08 -2.29 41.33
C GLU A 97 -2.01 -1.57 40.33
N ALA A 98 -3.26 -1.36 40.71
CA ALA A 98 -4.26 -0.70 39.85
C ALA A 98 -3.87 0.74 39.54
N PHE A 99 -3.29 1.45 40.52
CA PHE A 99 -2.80 2.82 40.34
C PHE A 99 -1.64 2.88 39.33
N VAL A 100 -0.66 2.01 39.44
CA VAL A 100 0.51 1.95 38.51
C VAL A 100 0.04 1.60 37.11
N LYS A 101 -0.82 0.59 36.91
CA LYS A 101 -1.37 0.21 35.59
C LYS A 101 -2.20 1.34 34.96
N SER A 102 -2.98 2.06 35.75
CA SER A 102 -3.74 3.21 35.26
C SER A 102 -2.81 4.31 34.75
N ASN A 103 -1.74 4.62 35.47
CA ASN A 103 -0.74 5.59 35.05
C ASN A 103 0.06 5.13 33.82
N GLU A 104 0.43 3.86 33.74
CA GLU A 104 1.04 3.26 32.54
C GLU A 104 0.16 3.55 31.31
N THR A 105 -1.11 3.22 31.38
CA THR A 105 -2.07 3.44 30.26
C THR A 105 -2.15 4.91 29.86
N LYS A 106 -2.16 5.84 30.83
CA LYS A 106 -2.15 7.29 30.56
C LYS A 106 -0.88 7.73 29.83
N GLN A 107 0.28 7.23 30.26
CA GLN A 107 1.55 7.58 29.65
C GLN A 107 1.65 7.03 28.21
N PHE A 108 1.20 5.81 27.95
CA PHE A 108 1.14 5.28 26.59
C PHE A 108 0.26 6.14 25.67
N LYS A 109 -0.92 6.56 26.13
CA LYS A 109 -1.79 7.48 25.37
C LYS A 109 -1.12 8.82 25.08
N MET A 110 -0.31 9.32 26.01
CA MET A 110 0.46 10.57 25.82
C MET A 110 1.54 10.38 24.73
N VAL A 111 2.31 9.30 24.79
CA VAL A 111 3.31 8.97 23.76
C VAL A 111 2.67 8.80 22.38
N ASP A 112 1.54 8.08 22.29
CA ASP A 112 0.78 7.96 21.05
C ASP A 112 0.30 9.31 20.50
N SER A 113 -0.09 10.23 21.38
CA SER A 113 -0.48 11.59 20.98
C SER A 113 0.70 12.39 20.41
N ILE A 114 1.89 12.26 21.02
CA ILE A 114 3.13 12.88 20.54
C ILE A 114 3.48 12.33 19.17
N GLU A 115 3.51 10.99 19.01
CA GLU A 115 3.78 10.33 17.73
C GLU A 115 2.86 10.83 16.61
N LYS A 116 1.55 10.89 16.87
CA LYS A 116 0.57 11.46 15.93
C LYS A 116 0.87 12.89 15.53
N LYS A 117 1.30 13.74 16.48
CA LYS A 117 1.66 15.13 16.20
C LYS A 117 2.94 15.25 15.37
N ILE A 118 3.94 14.40 15.64
CA ILE A 118 5.19 14.34 14.86
C ILE A 118 4.86 13.97 13.42
N ILE A 119 4.12 12.88 13.20
CA ILE A 119 3.69 12.43 11.87
C ILE A 119 2.89 13.50 11.14
N LYS A 120 1.94 14.17 11.83
CA LYS A 120 1.14 15.26 11.24
C LYS A 120 2.00 16.44 10.81
N SER A 121 2.97 16.85 11.64
CA SER A 121 3.89 17.94 11.33
C SER A 121 4.77 17.60 10.13
N TYR A 122 5.27 16.35 10.07
CA TYR A 122 6.10 15.90 8.96
C TYR A 122 5.31 15.84 7.65
N LYS A 123 4.08 15.33 7.66
CA LYS A 123 3.20 15.31 6.48
C LYS A 123 3.06 16.69 5.84
N ARG A 124 2.93 17.74 6.64
CA ARG A 124 2.87 19.12 6.12
C ARG A 124 4.13 19.55 5.39
N LYS A 125 5.32 19.07 5.83
CA LYS A 125 6.59 19.39 5.16
C LYS A 125 6.75 18.75 3.80
N ILE A 126 6.11 17.59 3.60
CA ILE A 126 6.18 16.83 2.33
C ILE A 126 4.83 16.81 1.60
N GLU A 127 3.98 17.81 1.84
CA GLU A 127 2.62 17.83 1.31
C GLU A 127 2.59 17.80 -0.23
N ASP A 128 3.47 18.56 -0.87
CA ASP A 128 3.57 18.57 -2.34
C ASP A 128 3.97 17.21 -2.90
N LEU A 129 4.90 16.51 -2.23
CA LEU A 129 5.28 15.15 -2.59
C LEU A 129 4.09 14.19 -2.44
N ILE A 130 3.39 14.25 -1.31
CA ILE A 130 2.21 13.41 -1.05
C ILE A 130 1.14 13.67 -2.10
N ASN A 131 0.81 14.92 -2.38
CA ASN A 131 -0.21 15.30 -3.39
C ASN A 131 0.15 14.78 -4.78
N SER A 132 1.43 14.83 -5.16
CA SER A 132 1.90 14.30 -6.44
C SER A 132 1.77 12.76 -6.48
N CYS A 133 2.14 12.09 -5.41
CA CYS A 133 1.99 10.63 -5.27
C CYS A 133 0.52 10.21 -5.31
N GLU A 134 -0.37 10.96 -4.66
CA GLU A 134 -1.81 10.67 -4.70
C GLU A 134 -2.38 10.80 -6.11
N LYS A 135 -1.98 11.84 -6.87
CA LYS A 135 -2.39 11.98 -8.27
C LYS A 135 -1.95 10.81 -9.14
N ILE A 136 -0.72 10.29 -8.93
CA ILE A 136 -0.23 9.11 -9.65
C ILE A 136 -1.02 7.87 -9.23
N TYR A 137 -1.28 7.72 -7.93
CA TYR A 137 -2.08 6.62 -7.41
C TYR A 137 -3.49 6.62 -8.00
N ASP A 138 -4.15 7.78 -8.05
CA ASP A 138 -5.51 7.92 -8.57
C ASP A 138 -5.58 7.67 -10.08
N LYS A 139 -4.50 7.94 -10.84
CA LYS A 139 -4.39 7.52 -12.24
C LYS A 139 -4.28 5.99 -12.38
N ALA A 140 -3.55 5.34 -11.47
CA ALA A 140 -3.45 3.87 -11.45
C ALA A 140 -4.73 3.20 -10.93
N HIS A 141 -5.51 3.91 -10.11
CA HIS A 141 -6.74 3.43 -9.49
C HIS A 141 -7.88 4.45 -9.59
N PRO A 142 -8.36 4.75 -10.80
CA PRO A 142 -9.52 5.64 -10.95
C PRO A 142 -10.73 5.08 -10.20
N ASP A 143 -11.35 5.91 -9.33
CA ASP A 143 -12.43 5.51 -8.42
C ASP A 143 -12.09 4.28 -7.52
N GLY A 144 -10.81 4.09 -7.20
CA GLY A 144 -10.34 2.98 -6.37
C GLY A 144 -10.28 1.62 -7.09
N ILE A 145 -10.48 1.58 -8.40
CA ILE A 145 -10.44 0.38 -9.24
C ILE A 145 -9.19 0.44 -10.12
N LEU A 146 -8.51 -0.69 -10.32
CA LEU A 146 -7.35 -0.73 -11.23
C LEU A 146 -7.67 -0.10 -12.58
N GLN A 147 -6.76 0.72 -13.12
CA GLN A 147 -6.91 1.47 -14.37
C GLN A 147 -7.45 0.59 -15.50
N GLU A 148 -6.86 -0.59 -15.72
CA GLU A 148 -7.27 -1.54 -16.77
C GLU A 148 -8.69 -2.11 -16.62
N ARG A 149 -9.31 -1.94 -15.46
CA ARG A 149 -10.69 -2.38 -15.18
C ARG A 149 -11.71 -1.24 -15.31
N LYS A 150 -11.24 0.01 -15.25
CA LYS A 150 -12.09 1.19 -15.21
C LYS A 150 -12.03 2.00 -16.50
N ILE A 151 -10.84 2.22 -17.03
CA ILE A 151 -10.62 3.08 -18.19
C ILE A 151 -10.72 2.29 -19.49
N ASN A 152 -11.49 2.82 -20.42
CA ASN A 152 -11.54 2.26 -21.75
C ASN A 152 -10.27 2.63 -22.53
N PHE A 153 -9.69 1.69 -23.26
CA PHE A 153 -8.47 1.92 -24.05
C PHE A 153 -8.62 3.05 -25.06
N SER A 154 -9.83 3.34 -25.53
CA SER A 154 -10.09 4.40 -26.49
C SER A 154 -9.71 5.79 -25.98
N GLU A 155 -9.72 6.01 -24.67
CA GLU A 155 -9.24 7.26 -24.07
C GLU A 155 -7.78 7.52 -24.42
N TYR A 156 -6.93 6.51 -24.30
CA TYR A 156 -5.52 6.61 -24.65
C TYR A 156 -5.27 6.50 -26.15
N TYR A 157 -6.04 5.64 -26.82
CA TYR A 157 -5.90 5.44 -28.25
C TYR A 157 -6.19 6.72 -29.06
N SER A 158 -7.05 7.60 -28.56
CA SER A 158 -7.40 8.86 -29.22
C SER A 158 -6.20 9.79 -29.43
N PHE A 159 -5.19 9.74 -28.55
CA PHE A 159 -3.98 10.60 -28.70
C PHE A 159 -2.73 9.83 -29.11
N ILE A 160 -2.61 8.54 -28.79
CA ILE A 160 -1.41 7.74 -29.07
C ILE A 160 -1.56 6.96 -30.38
N GLY A 161 -2.79 6.59 -30.71
CA GLY A 161 -3.12 5.87 -31.93
C GLY A 161 -2.56 4.45 -31.96
N LYS A 162 -2.26 3.96 -33.16
CA LYS A 162 -1.79 2.59 -33.41
C LYS A 162 -0.51 2.21 -32.64
N LYS A 163 0.32 3.20 -32.29
CA LYS A 163 1.55 2.97 -31.53
C LYS A 163 1.27 2.37 -30.15
N MET A 164 0.16 2.78 -29.52
CA MET A 164 -0.27 2.20 -28.23
C MET A 164 -0.48 0.69 -28.33
N ILE A 165 -1.22 0.23 -29.32
CA ILE A 165 -1.52 -1.19 -29.49
C ILE A 165 -0.22 -1.97 -29.76
N LYS A 166 0.67 -1.41 -30.57
CA LYS A 166 1.97 -2.02 -30.83
C LYS A 166 2.81 -2.14 -29.55
N ASN A 167 2.91 -1.07 -28.77
CA ASN A 167 3.67 -1.07 -27.52
C ASN A 167 3.10 -2.12 -26.53
N ILE A 168 1.78 -2.21 -26.42
CA ILE A 168 1.13 -3.23 -25.60
C ILE A 168 1.51 -4.63 -26.09
N TYR A 169 1.35 -4.88 -27.38
CA TYR A 169 1.65 -6.19 -27.99
C TYR A 169 3.12 -6.59 -27.79
N ASP A 170 4.05 -5.69 -28.02
CA ASP A 170 5.49 -5.94 -27.89
C ASP A 170 5.93 -6.14 -26.42
N SER A 171 5.14 -5.63 -25.45
CA SER A 171 5.44 -5.72 -24.02
C SER A 171 4.83 -6.97 -23.35
N ILE A 172 3.86 -7.62 -23.99
CA ILE A 172 3.20 -8.78 -23.41
C ILE A 172 4.08 -10.03 -23.56
N ILE A 173 4.39 -10.65 -22.43
CA ILE A 173 4.99 -11.99 -22.39
C ILE A 173 3.88 -12.96 -22.00
N PRO A 174 3.50 -13.91 -22.89
CA PRO A 174 2.45 -14.88 -22.57
C PRO A 174 2.77 -15.65 -21.28
N PHE A 175 1.75 -15.82 -20.44
CA PHE A 175 1.83 -16.54 -19.16
C PHE A 175 2.73 -15.89 -18.08
N ASP A 176 3.28 -14.70 -18.32
CA ASP A 176 3.96 -13.94 -17.27
C ASP A 176 2.92 -13.21 -16.40
N ASN A 177 2.85 -13.58 -15.10
CA ASN A 177 1.88 -13.01 -14.14
C ASN A 177 2.37 -11.69 -13.52
N LYS A 178 3.12 -10.88 -14.27
CA LYS A 178 3.62 -9.59 -13.81
C LYS A 178 2.72 -8.45 -14.28
N LEU A 179 2.72 -7.36 -13.50
CA LEU A 179 2.19 -6.09 -13.94
C LEU A 179 3.17 -5.47 -14.96
N ILE A 180 2.66 -5.14 -16.13
CA ILE A 180 3.39 -4.47 -17.19
C ILE A 180 3.10 -2.98 -17.09
N VAL A 181 4.13 -2.15 -16.94
CA VAL A 181 3.99 -0.69 -16.96
C VAL A 181 4.49 -0.18 -18.31
N ILE A 182 3.62 0.55 -19.00
CA ILE A 182 3.90 1.07 -20.35
C ILE A 182 3.90 2.60 -20.30
N GLU A 183 4.94 3.20 -20.81
CA GLU A 183 5.05 4.64 -21.03
C GLU A 183 4.16 5.07 -22.20
N ILE A 184 3.37 6.15 -21.95
CA ILE A 184 2.48 6.76 -22.94
C ILE A 184 2.73 8.26 -23.11
#